data_fc01c8ff5b9038ead59fb1ddef4cfb6e
#
_entry.id   fc01c8ff5b9038ead59fb1ddef4cfb6e
#
_cell.length_a   1.000
_cell.length_b   1.000
_cell.length_c   1.000
_cell.angle_alpha   90.00
_cell.angle_beta   90.00
_cell.angle_gamma   90.00
#
_symmetry.space_group_name_H-M   'P 1'
#
loop_
_entity.id
_entity.type
_entity.pdbx_description
1 polymer ?
#
loop_
_entity_poly.entity_id
_entity_poly.type
_entity_poly.pdbx_seq_one_letter_code
_entity_poly.pdbx_strand_id
1 'polypeptide(L)'
;MNIIEIFSILVFFVSFYGLITSKSVIKTIASIGIMEIAVIMFFLGLGFMDGMKPPIGSNMENVSDPLPQALVITAIIIGITVCAVNISMLITLCRELKAADWDIIETLKSTKPLKSTKPIEKAE
;
A
#
# COMPACT_ATOMS: atom_id res chain seq x y z
N MET A 1 18.57 11.95 14.75
CA MET A 1 17.62 11.57 13.70
C MET A 1 18.34 11.67 12.36
N ASN A 2 18.40 10.57 11.63
CA ASN A 2 19.12 10.51 10.36
C ASN A 2 18.29 11.22 9.26
N ILE A 3 18.98 11.75 8.24
CA ILE A 3 18.32 12.42 7.10
C ILE A 3 17.27 11.51 6.45
N ILE A 4 17.52 10.20 6.42
CA ILE A 4 16.61 9.19 5.87
C ILE A 4 15.30 9.12 6.66
N GLU A 5 15.35 9.21 7.99
CA GLU A 5 14.16 9.19 8.84
C GLU A 5 13.29 10.42 8.63
N ILE A 6 13.91 11.60 8.56
CA ILE A 6 13.19 12.86 8.31
C ILE A 6 12.52 12.83 6.93
N PHE A 7 13.26 12.36 5.92
CA PHE A 7 12.75 12.25 4.57
C PHE A 7 11.58 11.25 4.47
N SER A 8 11.68 10.09 5.13
CA SER A 8 10.60 9.10 5.12
C SER A 8 9.33 9.59 5.81
N ILE A 9 9.47 10.32 6.92
CA ILE A 9 8.32 10.96 7.59
C ILE A 9 7.66 11.99 6.66
N LEU A 10 8.44 12.80 5.97
CA LEU A 10 7.93 13.79 5.04
C LEU A 10 7.15 13.12 3.88
N VAL A 11 7.73 12.08 3.27
CA VAL A 11 7.07 11.32 2.20
C VAL A 11 5.79 10.66 2.71
N PHE A 12 5.78 10.16 3.94
CA PHE A 12 4.59 9.58 4.56
C PHE A 12 3.44 10.61 4.63
N PHE A 13 3.70 11.81 5.14
CA PHE A 13 2.67 12.86 5.25
C PHE A 13 2.19 13.34 3.88
N VAL A 14 3.08 13.47 2.90
CA VAL A 14 2.71 13.83 1.53
C VAL A 14 1.80 12.76 0.90
N SER A 15 2.12 11.49 1.09
CA SER A 15 1.31 10.37 0.58
C SER A 15 -0.04 10.30 1.28
N PHE A 16 -0.07 10.57 2.58
CA PHE A 16 -1.31 10.64 3.36
C PHE A 16 -2.23 11.77 2.88
N TYR A 17 -1.65 12.93 2.61
CA TYR A 17 -2.38 14.04 1.99
C TYR A 17 -2.91 13.68 0.59
N GLY A 18 -2.08 13.02 -0.23
CA GLY A 18 -2.47 12.50 -1.54
C GLY A 18 -3.63 11.52 -1.46
N LEU A 19 -3.64 10.67 -0.43
CA LEU A 19 -4.72 9.70 -0.18
C LEU A 19 -6.07 10.39 0.08
N ILE A 20 -6.06 11.42 0.93
CA ILE A 20 -7.29 12.16 1.30
C ILE A 20 -7.81 13.00 0.13
N THR A 21 -6.91 13.58 -0.65
CA THR A 21 -7.27 14.52 -1.73
C THR A 21 -7.62 13.81 -3.04
N SER A 22 -7.26 12.53 -3.20
CA SER A 22 -7.46 11.85 -4.48
C SER A 22 -8.92 11.47 -4.71
N LYS A 23 -9.45 11.87 -5.86
CA LYS A 23 -10.78 11.51 -6.35
C LYS A 23 -10.77 10.21 -7.17
N SER A 24 -9.63 9.87 -7.77
CA SER A 24 -9.47 8.68 -8.60
C SER A 24 -9.02 7.47 -7.77
N VAL A 25 -9.65 6.32 -7.98
CA VAL A 25 -9.28 5.06 -7.31
C VAL A 25 -7.84 4.65 -7.60
N ILE A 26 -7.36 4.88 -8.82
CA ILE A 26 -5.96 4.59 -9.20
C ILE A 26 -4.99 5.42 -8.38
N LYS A 27 -5.26 6.73 -8.21
CA LYS A 27 -4.42 7.61 -7.39
C LYS A 27 -4.43 7.20 -5.92
N THR A 28 -5.57 6.75 -5.41
CA THR A 28 -5.70 6.21 -4.05
C THR A 28 -4.80 5.01 -3.86
N ILE A 29 -4.82 4.03 -4.77
CA ILE A 29 -3.97 2.83 -4.70
C ILE A 29 -2.49 3.21 -4.77
N ALA A 30 -2.12 4.13 -5.67
CA ALA A 30 -0.75 4.62 -5.78
C ALA A 30 -0.28 5.33 -4.49
N SER A 31 -1.12 6.16 -3.87
CA SER A 31 -0.80 6.85 -2.61
C SER A 31 -0.59 5.86 -1.46
N ILE A 32 -1.37 4.79 -1.38
CA ILE A 32 -1.19 3.72 -0.39
C ILE A 32 0.17 3.04 -0.61
N GLY A 33 0.53 2.72 -1.85
CA GLY A 33 1.84 2.11 -2.16
C GLY A 33 3.03 3.01 -1.79
N ILE A 34 2.94 4.31 -2.04
CA ILE A 34 4.00 5.26 -1.64
C ILE A 34 4.08 5.36 -0.11
N MET A 35 2.94 5.37 0.59
CA MET A 35 2.89 5.40 2.05
C MET A 35 3.55 4.15 2.65
N GLU A 36 3.33 2.98 2.07
CA GLU A 36 3.99 1.73 2.47
C GLU A 36 5.50 1.83 2.35
N ILE A 37 6.00 2.31 1.21
CA ILE A 37 7.44 2.50 0.98
C ILE A 37 8.04 3.48 2.00
N ALA A 38 7.33 4.55 2.34
CA ALA A 38 7.77 5.52 3.33
C ALA A 38 7.93 4.88 4.73
N VAL A 39 7.00 4.02 5.14
CA VAL A 39 7.08 3.28 6.41
C VAL A 39 8.27 2.31 6.41
N ILE A 40 8.48 1.59 5.31
CA ILE A 40 9.61 0.68 5.15
C ILE A 40 10.94 1.43 5.25
N MET A 41 11.06 2.58 4.56
CA MET A 41 12.25 3.44 4.63
C MET A 41 12.50 3.97 6.04
N PHE A 42 11.45 4.29 6.77
CA PHE A 42 11.55 4.73 8.17
C PHE A 42 12.13 3.62 9.05
N PHE A 43 11.61 2.40 8.96
CA PHE A 43 12.13 1.25 9.72
C PHE A 43 13.56 0.90 9.34
N LEU A 44 13.92 1.04 8.07
CA LEU A 44 15.28 0.83 7.62
C LEU A 44 16.24 1.89 8.19
N GLY A 45 15.77 3.14 8.27
CA GLY A 45 16.52 4.25 8.87
C GLY A 45 16.81 4.05 10.35
N LEU A 46 15.84 3.53 11.12
CA LEU A 46 16.01 3.23 12.55
C LEU A 46 17.11 2.17 12.82
N GLY A 47 17.30 1.24 11.90
CA GLY A 47 18.32 0.19 12.01
C GLY A 47 19.72 0.61 11.51
N PHE A 48 19.83 1.79 10.92
CA PHE A 48 21.09 2.28 10.34
C PHE A 48 21.83 3.16 11.34
N MET A 49 23.01 2.70 11.78
CA MET A 49 23.98 3.51 12.52
C MET A 49 25.21 3.75 11.66
N ASP A 50 25.70 4.99 11.65
CA ASP A 50 26.89 5.36 10.89
C ASP A 50 28.09 4.50 11.30
N GLY A 51 28.75 3.88 10.33
CA GLY A 51 29.93 3.04 10.53
C GLY A 51 29.64 1.54 10.72
N MET A 52 28.38 1.11 10.72
CA MET A 52 28.04 -0.31 10.74
C MET A 52 28.17 -0.97 9.35
N LYS A 53 28.65 -2.20 9.35
CA LYS A 53 28.77 -3.03 8.15
C LYS A 53 27.46 -3.79 7.90
N PRO A 54 27.12 -4.11 6.64
CA PRO A 54 25.98 -4.96 6.35
C PRO A 54 26.16 -6.35 7.01
N PRO A 55 25.05 -7.02 7.40
CA PRO A 55 25.10 -8.32 8.09
C PRO A 55 25.42 -9.47 7.13
N ILE A 56 26.53 -9.34 6.37
CA ILE A 56 26.98 -10.32 5.37
C ILE A 56 28.46 -10.61 5.66
N GLY A 57 28.76 -11.83 6.08
CA GLY A 57 30.12 -12.29 6.30
C GLY A 57 30.39 -12.86 7.70
N SER A 58 31.57 -13.42 7.89
CA SER A 58 31.97 -14.15 9.11
C SER A 58 32.44 -13.27 10.28
N ASN A 59 32.69 -11.97 10.08
CA ASN A 59 33.16 -11.06 11.11
C ASN A 59 32.02 -10.29 11.73
N MET A 60 31.63 -10.71 12.93
CA MET A 60 30.48 -10.15 13.67
C MET A 60 30.77 -8.89 14.49
N GLU A 61 31.90 -8.21 14.26
CA GLU A 61 32.18 -6.94 14.93
C GLU A 61 31.54 -5.76 14.18
N ASN A 62 30.72 -4.97 14.87
CA ASN A 62 30.03 -3.77 14.34
C ASN A 62 29.07 -4.04 13.14
N VAL A 63 28.27 -5.09 13.23
CA VAL A 63 27.29 -5.46 12.21
C VAL A 63 25.92 -4.84 12.55
N SER A 64 25.24 -4.30 11.55
CA SER A 64 23.86 -3.84 11.65
C SER A 64 22.93 -5.01 11.99
N ASP A 65 21.87 -4.73 12.78
CA ASP A 65 20.89 -5.75 13.13
C ASP A 65 20.19 -6.31 11.86
N PRO A 66 20.25 -7.65 11.61
CA PRO A 66 19.62 -8.25 10.43
C PRO A 66 18.09 -8.37 10.54
N LEU A 67 17.51 -8.26 11.74
CA LEU A 67 16.08 -8.47 11.97
C LEU A 67 15.21 -7.40 11.27
N PRO A 68 15.49 -6.08 11.34
CA PRO A 68 14.76 -5.07 10.59
C PRO A 68 14.82 -5.28 9.08
N GLN A 69 15.95 -5.75 8.53
CA GLN A 69 16.10 -6.00 7.10
C GLN A 69 15.26 -7.18 6.63
N ALA A 70 15.16 -8.26 7.41
CA ALA A 70 14.30 -9.40 7.12
C ALA A 70 12.82 -9.02 7.15
N LEU A 71 12.39 -8.20 8.12
CA LEU A 71 11.04 -7.68 8.21
C LEU A 71 10.68 -6.80 7.01
N VAL A 72 11.62 -5.98 6.53
CA VAL A 72 11.45 -5.13 5.33
C VAL A 72 11.21 -5.99 4.08
N ILE A 73 11.96 -7.05 3.88
CA ILE A 73 11.77 -7.96 2.74
C ILE A 73 10.36 -8.58 2.78
N THR A 74 9.93 -9.05 3.95
CA THR A 74 8.58 -9.60 4.14
C THR A 74 7.50 -8.55 3.85
N ALA A 75 7.67 -7.32 4.34
CA ALA A 75 6.75 -6.23 4.12
C ALA A 75 6.63 -5.86 2.63
N ILE A 76 7.74 -5.83 1.90
CA ILE A 76 7.74 -5.56 0.45
C ILE A 76 6.94 -6.63 -0.30
N ILE A 77 7.11 -7.91 0.03
CA ILE A 77 6.36 -9.01 -0.61
C ILE A 77 4.87 -8.87 -0.35
N ILE A 78 4.49 -8.55 0.88
CA ILE A 78 3.08 -8.34 1.26
C ILE A 78 2.51 -7.14 0.49
N GLY A 79 3.23 -6.03 0.42
CA GLY A 79 2.79 -4.82 -0.28
C GLY A 79 2.57 -5.03 -1.77
N ILE A 80 3.49 -5.72 -2.45
CA ILE A 80 3.32 -6.08 -3.86
C ILE A 80 2.07 -6.94 -4.06
N THR A 81 1.84 -7.91 -3.18
CA THR A 81 0.67 -8.79 -3.25
C THR A 81 -0.63 -8.02 -3.05
N VAL A 82 -0.69 -7.17 -2.04
CA VAL A 82 -1.86 -6.31 -1.75
C VAL A 82 -2.12 -5.34 -2.91
N CYS A 83 -1.08 -4.74 -3.47
CA CYS A 83 -1.19 -3.86 -4.63
C CYS A 83 -1.76 -4.61 -5.85
N ALA A 84 -1.28 -5.81 -6.14
CA ALA A 84 -1.79 -6.62 -7.23
C ALA A 84 -3.28 -6.98 -7.07
N VAL A 85 -3.70 -7.34 -5.85
CA VAL A 85 -5.11 -7.61 -5.54
C VAL A 85 -5.97 -6.35 -5.72
N ASN A 86 -5.51 -5.20 -5.21
CA ASN A 86 -6.24 -3.94 -5.36
C ASN A 86 -6.41 -3.53 -6.82
N ILE A 87 -5.38 -3.69 -7.65
CA ILE A 87 -5.46 -3.42 -9.10
C ILE A 87 -6.42 -4.39 -9.79
N SER A 88 -6.38 -5.67 -9.44
CA SER A 88 -7.30 -6.68 -9.98
C SER A 88 -8.76 -6.35 -9.66
N MET A 89 -9.04 -5.98 -8.41
CA MET A 89 -10.37 -5.54 -8.00
C MET A 89 -10.81 -4.26 -8.72
N LEU A 90 -9.89 -3.31 -8.91
CA LEU A 90 -10.16 -2.08 -9.65
C LEU A 90 -10.55 -2.37 -11.10
N ILE A 91 -9.82 -3.25 -11.78
CA ILE A 91 -10.12 -3.63 -13.17
C ILE A 91 -11.53 -4.24 -13.26
N THR A 92 -11.89 -5.11 -12.33
CA THR A 92 -13.23 -5.71 -12.27
C THR A 92 -14.30 -4.64 -12.04
N LEU A 93 -14.06 -3.73 -11.10
CA LEU A 93 -14.97 -2.64 -10.78
C LEU A 93 -15.16 -1.69 -11.99
N CYS A 94 -14.08 -1.34 -12.67
CA CYS A 94 -14.14 -0.52 -13.89
C CYS A 94 -14.92 -1.19 -15.03
N ARG A 95 -14.83 -2.51 -15.14
CA ARG A 95 -15.58 -3.27 -16.16
C ARG A 95 -17.07 -3.29 -15.85
N GLU A 96 -17.44 -3.44 -14.60
CA GLU A 96 -18.85 -3.50 -14.16
C GLU A 96 -19.54 -2.12 -14.16
N LEU A 97 -18.86 -1.12 -13.64
CA LEU A 97 -19.41 0.22 -13.44
C LEU A 97 -19.04 1.21 -14.53
N LYS A 98 -18.06 0.89 -15.38
CA LYS A 98 -17.46 1.79 -16.39
C LYS A 98 -16.98 3.13 -15.78
N ALA A 99 -16.56 3.10 -14.54
CA ALA A 99 -16.12 4.26 -13.78
C ALA A 99 -14.86 3.94 -12.96
N ALA A 100 -13.95 4.88 -12.93
CA ALA A 100 -12.70 4.79 -12.17
C ALA A 100 -12.58 5.89 -11.09
N ASP A 101 -13.60 6.73 -10.96
CA ASP A 101 -13.65 7.81 -9.97
C ASP A 101 -14.61 7.49 -8.83
N TRP A 102 -14.24 7.85 -7.61
CA TRP A 102 -15.04 7.62 -6.43
C TRP A 102 -16.41 8.31 -6.50
N ASP A 103 -16.45 9.54 -7.01
CA ASP A 103 -17.69 10.32 -7.14
C ASP A 103 -18.72 9.62 -8.04
N ILE A 104 -18.25 8.99 -9.13
CA ILE A 104 -19.11 8.25 -10.07
C ILE A 104 -19.54 6.92 -9.47
N ILE A 105 -18.62 6.23 -8.78
CA ILE A 105 -18.91 4.95 -8.10
C ILE A 105 -19.98 5.15 -7.03
N GLU A 106 -19.89 6.20 -6.23
CA GLU A 106 -20.86 6.51 -5.19
C GLU A 106 -22.25 6.86 -5.78
N THR A 107 -22.27 7.65 -6.85
CA THR A 107 -23.51 8.00 -7.56
C THR A 107 -24.18 6.77 -8.15
N LEU A 108 -23.41 5.88 -8.80
CA LEU A 108 -23.94 4.65 -9.39
C LEU A 108 -24.43 3.66 -8.33
N LYS A 109 -23.76 3.60 -7.19
CA LYS A 109 -24.16 2.77 -6.05
C LYS A 109 -25.48 3.28 -5.42
N SER A 110 -25.66 4.59 -5.38
CA SER A 110 -26.89 5.22 -4.90
C SER A 110 -28.07 5.03 -5.87
N THR A 111 -27.79 5.04 -7.17
CA THR A 111 -28.82 4.91 -8.23
C THR A 111 -29.21 3.46 -8.52
N LYS A 112 -28.33 2.49 -8.25
CA LYS A 112 -28.62 1.05 -8.29
C LYS A 112 -28.74 0.53 -6.85
N PRO A 113 -29.95 0.45 -6.27
CA PRO A 113 -30.13 -0.39 -5.10
C PRO A 113 -29.71 -1.81 -5.50
N LEU A 114 -28.87 -2.42 -4.67
CA LEU A 114 -28.47 -3.82 -4.79
C LEU A 114 -29.65 -4.63 -5.29
N LYS A 115 -29.58 -5.15 -6.51
CA LYS A 115 -30.44 -6.24 -6.93
C LYS A 115 -30.15 -7.35 -5.93
N SER A 116 -30.99 -7.39 -4.91
CA SER A 116 -31.14 -8.54 -4.04
C SER A 116 -31.05 -9.79 -4.91
N THR A 117 -30.11 -10.65 -4.61
CA THR A 117 -30.05 -12.01 -5.09
C THR A 117 -31.47 -12.56 -5.00
N LYS A 118 -32.18 -12.66 -6.11
CA LYS A 118 -33.42 -13.42 -6.15
C LYS A 118 -33.06 -14.82 -5.71
N PRO A 119 -33.68 -15.37 -4.67
CA PRO A 119 -33.56 -16.78 -4.41
C PRO A 119 -34.04 -17.50 -5.68
N ILE A 120 -33.24 -18.47 -6.11
CA ILE A 120 -33.63 -19.40 -7.18
C ILE A 120 -34.91 -20.07 -6.69
N GLU A 121 -36.04 -19.55 -7.10
CA GLU A 121 -37.29 -20.21 -6.89
C GLU A 121 -37.27 -21.46 -7.76
N LYS A 122 -37.24 -22.60 -7.11
CA LYS A 122 -37.34 -23.90 -7.73
C LYS A 122 -38.57 -23.89 -8.64
N ALA A 123 -38.31 -24.00 -9.93
CA ALA A 123 -39.34 -24.40 -10.87
C ALA A 123 -39.67 -25.89 -10.56
N GLU A 124 -40.83 -26.11 -10.00
CA GLU A 124 -41.48 -27.40 -10.08
C GLU A 124 -42.10 -27.57 -11.47
#